data_7e8050d721b467ac39b10fc54bc32fc5
#
_entry.id   7e8050d721b467ac39b10fc54bc32fc5
#
_cell.length_a   1.000
_cell.length_b   1.000
_cell.length_c   1.000
_cell.angle_alpha   90.00
_cell.angle_beta   90.00
_cell.angle_gamma   90.00
#
_symmetry.space_group_name_H-M   'P 1'
#
loop_
_entity.id
_entity.type
_entity.pdbx_description
1 polymer ?
#
loop_
_entity_poly.entity_id
_entity_poly.type
_entity_poly.pdbx_seq_one_letter_code
_entity_poly.pdbx_strand_id
1 'polypeptide(L)'
;MNCDKIGKFIATSRKKKGLTQIELADKLNITDRAVSKWERGKGCPDISLLEDLSKILDVSIIELLKGEKMKKIKSLEKEELLYSMNYAKESTKMKMYKTISNVIVTLIAVIILTILFYNLKISIFFNHHYYPNIMFIDNYGTAPVEKLFSDLENKIELIKKDTINYSNDELNQIITIIEKDLDEEQKFYNKDYYTFNDIKKIVYRKSNGVNDIMKITGYSMSYKTIALNNDIWSYVNSLNNYERELQYFVNNCYKYNYYYDYNKDESIGNQTAQYFYDKYYIYSLVLDELIKVGEVDE
;
A
#
# COMPACT_ATOMS: atom_id res chain seq x y z
N MET A 1 39.25 -16.22 -13.46
CA MET A 1 40.26 -15.20 -13.82
C MET A 1 40.38 -14.26 -12.63
N ASN A 2 41.64 -13.91 -12.25
CA ASN A 2 41.86 -13.07 -11.07
C ASN A 2 42.35 -11.69 -11.51
N CYS A 3 41.42 -10.73 -11.65
CA CYS A 3 41.71 -9.37 -12.10
C CYS A 3 42.68 -8.63 -11.16
N ASP A 4 42.73 -8.98 -9.88
CA ASP A 4 43.67 -8.39 -8.92
C ASP A 4 45.12 -8.83 -9.23
N LYS A 5 45.35 -10.14 -9.52
CA LYS A 5 46.65 -10.62 -9.95
C LYS A 5 47.13 -10.02 -11.27
N ILE A 6 46.21 -9.98 -12.26
CA ILE A 6 46.49 -9.39 -13.57
C ILE A 6 46.82 -7.91 -13.44
N GLY A 7 46.02 -7.15 -12.67
CA GLY A 7 46.23 -5.73 -12.45
C GLY A 7 47.60 -5.43 -11.79
N LYS A 8 47.96 -6.19 -10.76
CA LYS A 8 49.28 -6.08 -10.09
C LYS A 8 50.41 -6.39 -11.06
N PHE A 9 50.23 -7.38 -11.95
CA PHE A 9 51.24 -7.75 -12.92
C PHE A 9 51.41 -6.65 -14.00
N ILE A 10 50.31 -6.08 -14.49
CA ILE A 10 50.32 -4.93 -15.41
C ILE A 10 51.06 -3.76 -14.76
N ALA A 11 50.70 -3.41 -13.51
CA ALA A 11 51.35 -2.32 -12.80
C ALA A 11 52.87 -2.53 -12.65
N THR A 12 53.28 -3.76 -12.31
CA THR A 12 54.68 -4.10 -12.17
C THR A 12 55.44 -4.04 -13.49
N SER A 13 54.84 -4.58 -14.58
CA SER A 13 55.43 -4.59 -15.92
C SER A 13 55.54 -3.22 -16.49
N ARG A 14 54.51 -2.36 -16.31
CA ARG A 14 54.49 -0.97 -16.71
C ARG A 14 55.62 -0.17 -16.03
N LYS A 15 55.69 -0.28 -14.70
CA LYS A 15 56.78 0.39 -13.92
C LYS A 15 58.15 -0.05 -14.34
N LYS A 16 58.33 -1.34 -14.68
CA LYS A 16 59.59 -1.87 -15.18
C LYS A 16 59.98 -1.31 -16.54
N LYS A 17 58.98 -0.91 -17.37
CA LYS A 17 59.20 -0.21 -18.66
C LYS A 17 59.34 1.31 -18.48
N GLY A 18 59.26 1.83 -17.25
CA GLY A 18 59.37 3.26 -16.99
C GLY A 18 58.13 4.09 -17.40
N LEU A 19 57.01 3.47 -17.69
CA LEU A 19 55.81 4.14 -18.18
C LEU A 19 54.93 4.59 -17.00
N THR A 20 54.31 5.79 -17.12
CA THR A 20 53.20 6.23 -16.28
C THR A 20 51.87 5.58 -16.70
N GLN A 21 50.83 5.65 -15.85
CA GLN A 21 49.50 5.15 -16.21
C GLN A 21 48.93 5.87 -17.45
N ILE A 22 49.20 7.18 -17.56
CA ILE A 22 48.78 8.03 -18.69
C ILE A 22 49.46 7.55 -19.97
N GLU A 23 50.79 7.41 -19.98
CA GLU A 23 51.52 6.96 -21.16
C GLU A 23 51.15 5.55 -21.62
N LEU A 24 50.80 4.64 -20.70
CA LEU A 24 50.27 3.33 -21.07
C LEU A 24 48.90 3.45 -21.70
N ALA A 25 48.03 4.31 -21.15
CA ALA A 25 46.68 4.57 -21.65
C ALA A 25 46.72 5.18 -23.06
N ASP A 26 47.57 6.18 -23.28
CA ASP A 26 47.75 6.83 -24.58
C ASP A 26 48.22 5.83 -25.65
N LYS A 27 49.20 4.95 -25.32
CA LYS A 27 49.65 3.89 -26.21
C LYS A 27 48.60 2.86 -26.57
N LEU A 28 47.58 2.69 -25.74
CA LEU A 28 46.47 1.77 -25.92
C LEU A 28 45.20 2.45 -26.47
N ASN A 29 45.22 3.78 -26.69
CA ASN A 29 44.03 4.57 -27.06
C ASN A 29 42.86 4.40 -26.11
N ILE A 30 43.13 4.41 -24.78
CA ILE A 30 42.14 4.30 -23.71
C ILE A 30 42.32 5.38 -22.67
N THR A 31 41.47 5.46 -21.69
CA THR A 31 41.58 6.41 -20.58
C THR A 31 42.55 5.92 -19.51
N ASP A 32 43.28 6.84 -18.87
CA ASP A 32 44.11 6.61 -17.68
C ASP A 32 43.33 5.94 -16.52
N ARG A 33 42.03 6.32 -16.40
CA ARG A 33 41.09 5.71 -15.45
C ARG A 33 40.91 4.20 -15.71
N ALA A 34 40.91 3.75 -16.97
CA ALA A 34 40.80 2.32 -17.30
C ALA A 34 42.04 1.58 -16.81
N VAL A 35 43.25 2.11 -17.12
CA VAL A 35 44.51 1.51 -16.63
C VAL A 35 44.53 1.47 -15.09
N SER A 36 44.20 2.59 -14.44
CA SER A 36 44.10 2.67 -13.00
C SER A 36 43.09 1.67 -12.39
N LYS A 37 41.96 1.45 -13.06
CA LYS A 37 40.94 0.46 -12.65
C LYS A 37 41.49 -0.97 -12.73
N TRP A 38 42.25 -1.29 -13.80
CA TRP A 38 42.88 -2.60 -13.94
C TRP A 38 43.91 -2.83 -12.86
N GLU A 39 44.83 -1.88 -12.65
CA GLU A 39 45.92 -2.02 -11.67
C GLU A 39 45.45 -2.16 -10.22
N ARG A 40 44.24 -1.65 -9.91
CA ARG A 40 43.57 -1.81 -8.62
C ARG A 40 42.70 -3.07 -8.53
N GLY A 41 42.68 -3.93 -9.56
CA GLY A 41 41.88 -5.13 -9.58
C GLY A 41 40.37 -4.91 -9.75
N LYS A 42 39.91 -3.67 -9.98
CA LYS A 42 38.49 -3.30 -10.12
C LYS A 42 37.92 -3.57 -11.52
N GLY A 43 38.71 -4.14 -12.39
CA GLY A 43 38.36 -4.58 -13.75
C GLY A 43 39.54 -5.26 -14.42
N CYS A 44 39.27 -5.99 -15.48
CA CYS A 44 40.29 -6.61 -16.34
C CYS A 44 40.36 -5.89 -17.68
N PRO A 45 41.52 -5.92 -18.38
CA PRO A 45 41.61 -5.48 -19.76
C PRO A 45 40.66 -6.26 -20.67
N ASP A 46 40.14 -5.61 -21.70
CA ASP A 46 39.41 -6.30 -22.75
C ASP A 46 40.34 -7.21 -23.56
N ILE A 47 39.80 -8.29 -24.10
CA ILE A 47 40.58 -9.28 -24.88
C ILE A 47 41.23 -8.63 -26.10
N SER A 48 40.56 -7.65 -26.70
CA SER A 48 41.05 -6.89 -27.84
C SER A 48 42.33 -6.09 -27.59
N LEU A 49 42.58 -5.75 -26.30
CA LEU A 49 43.72 -4.97 -25.88
C LEU A 49 44.91 -5.82 -25.43
N LEU A 50 44.72 -7.14 -25.25
CA LEU A 50 45.76 -8.02 -24.71
C LEU A 50 46.99 -8.13 -25.62
N GLU A 51 46.81 -8.07 -26.91
CA GLU A 51 47.91 -8.11 -27.89
C GLU A 51 48.79 -6.85 -27.80
N ASP A 52 48.18 -5.68 -27.78
CA ASP A 52 48.88 -4.43 -27.68
C ASP A 52 49.52 -4.26 -26.31
N LEU A 53 48.83 -4.65 -25.22
CA LEU A 53 49.40 -4.70 -23.88
C LEU A 53 50.64 -5.63 -23.83
N SER A 54 50.57 -6.78 -24.43
CA SER A 54 51.65 -7.77 -24.54
C SER A 54 52.88 -7.13 -25.21
N LYS A 55 52.68 -6.47 -26.35
CA LYS A 55 53.74 -5.79 -27.12
C LYS A 55 54.35 -4.61 -26.31
N ILE A 56 53.52 -3.75 -25.74
CA ILE A 56 53.98 -2.55 -25.02
C ILE A 56 54.73 -2.92 -23.74
N LEU A 57 54.24 -3.90 -22.98
CA LEU A 57 54.80 -4.33 -21.73
C LEU A 57 55.92 -5.37 -21.88
N ASP A 58 56.15 -5.91 -23.11
CA ASP A 58 57.12 -6.95 -23.43
C ASP A 58 56.97 -8.19 -22.53
N VAL A 59 55.73 -8.67 -22.53
CA VAL A 59 55.31 -9.86 -21.81
C VAL A 59 54.39 -10.70 -22.71
N SER A 60 54.33 -12.04 -22.49
CA SER A 60 53.39 -12.84 -23.27
C SER A 60 51.96 -12.62 -22.81
N ILE A 61 51.00 -12.85 -23.69
CA ILE A 61 49.55 -12.81 -23.34
C ILE A 61 49.25 -13.78 -22.17
N ILE A 62 49.93 -14.94 -22.15
CA ILE A 62 49.75 -15.91 -21.06
C ILE A 62 50.24 -15.33 -19.72
N GLU A 63 51.41 -14.68 -19.70
CA GLU A 63 51.90 -14.02 -18.49
C GLU A 63 50.95 -12.92 -18.01
N LEU A 64 50.36 -12.14 -18.91
CA LEU A 64 49.33 -11.18 -18.62
C LEU A 64 48.10 -11.84 -17.97
N LEU A 65 47.58 -12.89 -18.58
CA LEU A 65 46.39 -13.59 -18.09
C LEU A 65 46.61 -14.36 -16.79
N LYS A 66 47.80 -14.92 -16.56
CA LYS A 66 48.21 -15.56 -15.31
C LYS A 66 48.55 -14.55 -14.20
N GLY A 67 48.92 -13.32 -14.60
CA GLY A 67 49.39 -12.29 -13.68
C GLY A 67 50.77 -12.63 -13.05
N GLU A 68 51.62 -13.42 -13.75
CA GLU A 68 52.92 -13.83 -13.29
C GLU A 68 53.88 -14.13 -14.46
N LYS A 69 55.19 -13.96 -14.25
CA LYS A 69 56.23 -14.34 -15.21
C LYS A 69 56.39 -15.85 -15.31
N MET A 70 56.42 -16.33 -16.55
CA MET A 70 56.64 -17.78 -16.79
C MET A 70 58.10 -18.09 -17.11
N LYS A 71 58.59 -19.22 -16.59
CA LYS A 71 59.89 -19.76 -17.02
C LYS A 71 59.73 -20.32 -18.44
N LYS A 72 60.66 -19.98 -19.37
CA LYS A 72 60.67 -20.39 -20.77
C LYS A 72 60.59 -21.92 -20.92
N ILE A 73 59.46 -22.46 -21.31
CA ILE A 73 59.28 -23.88 -21.66
C ILE A 73 58.64 -23.96 -23.04
N LYS A 74 59.13 -24.89 -23.89
CA LYS A 74 58.84 -25.08 -25.31
C LYS A 74 57.39 -25.55 -25.70
N SER A 75 56.35 -25.39 -24.81
CA SER A 75 54.96 -25.80 -25.09
C SER A 75 53.98 -24.64 -25.09
N LEU A 76 54.43 -23.45 -25.40
CA LEU A 76 53.74 -22.19 -25.15
C LEU A 76 52.51 -21.94 -26.03
N GLU A 77 52.53 -22.35 -27.31
CA GLU A 77 51.46 -22.01 -28.27
C GLU A 77 50.06 -22.63 -27.91
N LYS A 78 50.07 -23.89 -27.46
CA LYS A 78 48.85 -24.61 -27.12
C LYS A 78 48.20 -24.08 -25.83
N GLU A 79 49.03 -23.76 -24.86
CA GLU A 79 48.59 -23.18 -23.56
C GLU A 79 48.10 -21.73 -23.75
N GLU A 80 48.70 -20.96 -24.62
CA GLU A 80 48.35 -19.59 -25.00
C GLU A 80 46.95 -19.54 -25.63
N LEU A 81 46.70 -20.42 -26.58
CA LEU A 81 45.39 -20.54 -27.23
C LEU A 81 44.32 -20.95 -26.22
N LEU A 82 44.58 -21.93 -25.35
CA LEU A 82 43.61 -22.40 -24.35
C LEU A 82 43.27 -21.32 -23.34
N TYR A 83 44.24 -20.55 -22.87
CA TYR A 83 44.03 -19.45 -21.95
C TYR A 83 43.25 -18.29 -22.57
N SER A 84 43.55 -17.93 -23.82
CA SER A 84 42.82 -16.89 -24.54
C SER A 84 41.35 -17.29 -24.78
N MET A 85 41.10 -18.56 -25.15
CA MET A 85 39.75 -19.10 -25.32
C MET A 85 38.95 -19.11 -24.00
N ASN A 86 39.57 -19.52 -22.88
CA ASN A 86 38.89 -19.52 -21.58
C ASN A 86 38.59 -18.07 -21.09
N TYR A 87 39.48 -17.14 -21.35
CA TYR A 87 39.23 -15.74 -21.04
C TYR A 87 38.07 -15.16 -21.83
N ALA A 88 38.02 -15.44 -23.14
CA ALA A 88 36.92 -15.01 -24.01
C ALA A 88 35.57 -15.60 -23.53
N LYS A 89 35.57 -16.88 -23.17
CA LYS A 89 34.37 -17.59 -22.68
C LYS A 89 33.86 -17.01 -21.36
N GLU A 90 34.72 -16.70 -20.40
CA GLU A 90 34.32 -16.08 -19.14
C GLU A 90 33.86 -14.63 -19.30
N SER A 91 34.54 -13.87 -20.17
CA SER A 91 34.16 -12.48 -20.47
C SER A 91 32.76 -12.40 -21.10
N THR A 92 32.50 -13.27 -22.11
CA THR A 92 31.17 -13.35 -22.73
C THR A 92 30.10 -13.81 -21.75
N LYS A 93 30.41 -14.78 -20.88
CA LYS A 93 29.52 -15.26 -19.83
C LYS A 93 29.15 -14.15 -18.83
N MET A 94 30.11 -13.35 -18.40
CA MET A 94 29.88 -12.20 -17.52
C MET A 94 29.04 -11.10 -18.19
N LYS A 95 29.30 -10.80 -19.46
CA LYS A 95 28.46 -9.87 -20.24
C LYS A 95 27.02 -10.37 -20.35
N MET A 96 26.85 -11.66 -20.63
CA MET A 96 25.54 -12.30 -20.71
C MET A 96 24.79 -12.24 -19.37
N TYR A 97 25.41 -12.57 -18.24
CA TYR A 97 24.77 -12.45 -16.92
C TYR A 97 24.35 -11.03 -16.60
N LYS A 98 25.19 -10.04 -16.92
CA LYS A 98 24.84 -8.61 -16.72
C LYS A 98 23.64 -8.21 -17.58
N THR A 99 23.60 -8.66 -18.83
CA THR A 99 22.46 -8.38 -19.72
C THR A 99 21.18 -9.05 -19.21
N ILE A 100 21.24 -10.32 -18.79
CA ILE A 100 20.10 -11.07 -18.23
C ILE A 100 19.62 -10.36 -16.95
N SER A 101 20.54 -9.99 -16.06
CA SER A 101 20.20 -9.25 -14.83
C SER A 101 19.48 -7.93 -15.13
N ASN A 102 19.96 -7.16 -16.10
CA ASN A 102 19.31 -5.92 -16.49
C ASN A 102 17.90 -6.16 -17.07
N VAL A 103 17.74 -7.19 -17.89
CA VAL A 103 16.42 -7.58 -18.44
C VAL A 103 15.46 -7.97 -17.32
N ILE A 104 15.92 -8.75 -16.34
CA ILE A 104 15.09 -9.15 -15.19
C ILE A 104 14.67 -7.91 -14.38
N VAL A 105 15.61 -7.01 -14.10
CA VAL A 105 15.30 -5.76 -13.35
C VAL A 105 14.30 -4.90 -14.11
N THR A 106 14.45 -4.77 -15.45
CA THR A 106 13.47 -4.00 -16.24
C THR A 106 12.10 -4.65 -16.27
N LEU A 107 12.02 -6.00 -16.37
CA LEU A 107 10.75 -6.72 -16.31
C LEU A 107 10.05 -6.52 -14.95
N ILE A 108 10.79 -6.61 -13.85
CA ILE A 108 10.25 -6.36 -12.52
C ILE A 108 9.75 -4.92 -12.40
N ALA A 109 10.50 -3.95 -12.90
CA ALA A 109 10.09 -2.54 -12.90
C ALA A 109 8.79 -2.33 -13.71
N VAL A 110 8.67 -2.96 -14.88
CA VAL A 110 7.45 -2.91 -15.70
C VAL A 110 6.25 -3.52 -14.95
N ILE A 111 6.45 -4.67 -14.30
CA ILE A 111 5.39 -5.31 -13.50
C ILE A 111 4.94 -4.40 -12.36
N ILE A 112 5.87 -3.80 -11.63
CA ILE A 112 5.56 -2.85 -10.54
C ILE A 112 4.78 -1.65 -11.10
N LEU A 113 5.23 -1.07 -12.21
CA LEU A 113 4.55 0.06 -12.84
C LEU A 113 3.14 -0.30 -13.32
N THR A 114 2.95 -1.50 -13.89
CA THR A 114 1.61 -1.95 -14.30
C THR A 114 0.67 -2.14 -13.11
N ILE A 115 1.16 -2.69 -12.01
CA ILE A 115 0.39 -2.84 -10.76
C ILE A 115 0.04 -1.46 -10.19
N LEU A 116 1.00 -0.53 -10.14
CA LEU A 116 0.77 0.84 -9.67
C LEU A 116 -0.25 1.58 -10.54
N PHE A 117 -0.13 1.47 -11.87
CA PHE A 117 -1.06 2.07 -12.81
C PHE A 117 -2.48 1.49 -12.67
N TYR A 118 -2.58 0.17 -12.51
CA TYR A 118 -3.86 -0.50 -12.29
C TYR A 118 -4.52 -0.03 -10.99
N ASN A 119 -3.77 0.02 -9.87
CA ASN A 119 -4.27 0.51 -8.60
C ASN A 119 -4.66 1.99 -8.66
N LEU A 120 -3.90 2.82 -9.37
CA LEU A 120 -4.23 4.23 -9.56
C LEU A 120 -5.53 4.39 -10.37
N LYS A 121 -5.69 3.63 -11.45
CA LYS A 121 -6.92 3.63 -12.27
C LYS A 121 -8.14 3.22 -11.45
N ILE A 122 -8.01 2.17 -10.61
CA ILE A 122 -9.06 1.74 -9.68
C ILE A 122 -9.38 2.87 -8.69
N SER A 123 -8.37 3.45 -8.07
CA SER A 123 -8.57 4.53 -7.09
C SER A 123 -9.25 5.74 -7.72
N ILE A 124 -8.86 6.14 -8.92
CA ILE A 124 -9.50 7.26 -9.65
C ILE A 124 -10.96 6.92 -9.96
N PHE A 125 -11.22 5.70 -10.45
CA PHE A 125 -12.58 5.27 -10.76
C PHE A 125 -13.49 5.40 -9.54
N PHE A 126 -13.11 4.76 -8.41
CA PHE A 126 -13.94 4.78 -7.21
C PHE A 126 -14.05 6.15 -6.54
N ASN A 127 -13.04 7.01 -6.66
CA ASN A 127 -13.11 8.36 -6.13
C ASN A 127 -14.07 9.28 -6.91
N HIS A 128 -14.35 8.97 -8.17
CA HIS A 128 -15.25 9.75 -9.03
C HIS A 128 -16.56 9.02 -9.32
N HIS A 129 -16.75 7.82 -8.76
CA HIS A 129 -18.00 7.08 -8.90
C HIS A 129 -18.94 7.43 -7.76
N TYR A 130 -20.22 7.64 -8.10
CA TYR A 130 -21.26 8.04 -7.17
C TYR A 130 -22.33 6.96 -7.07
N TYR A 131 -22.76 6.69 -5.85
CA TYR A 131 -23.80 5.71 -5.52
C TYR A 131 -25.07 6.49 -5.18
N PRO A 132 -26.07 6.55 -6.08
CA PRO A 132 -27.26 7.36 -5.89
C PRO A 132 -28.12 6.86 -4.72
N ASN A 133 -28.62 7.82 -3.95
CA ASN A 133 -29.50 7.55 -2.82
C ASN A 133 -30.94 7.90 -3.22
N ILE A 134 -31.57 7.05 -4.00
CA ILE A 134 -32.93 7.27 -4.54
C ILE A 134 -33.97 7.21 -3.43
N MET A 135 -33.78 6.36 -2.41
CA MET A 135 -34.71 6.25 -1.29
C MET A 135 -34.95 7.59 -0.58
N PHE A 136 -33.90 8.39 -0.43
CA PHE A 136 -34.03 9.69 0.23
C PHE A 136 -34.53 10.78 -0.72
N ILE A 137 -34.24 10.68 -2.02
CA ILE A 137 -34.70 11.65 -3.02
C ILE A 137 -36.19 11.47 -3.29
N ASP A 138 -36.63 10.24 -3.58
CA ASP A 138 -37.97 9.98 -4.09
C ASP A 138 -39.00 9.64 -3.01
N ASN A 139 -38.63 8.87 -1.97
CA ASN A 139 -39.56 8.30 -1.02
C ASN A 139 -39.57 8.99 0.35
N TYR A 140 -38.47 9.53 0.80
CA TYR A 140 -38.35 10.08 2.15
C TYR A 140 -38.13 11.59 2.18
N GLY A 141 -37.60 12.20 1.11
CA GLY A 141 -37.17 13.59 1.15
C GLY A 141 -36.16 13.86 2.26
N THR A 142 -35.67 15.08 2.37
CA THR A 142 -34.77 15.50 3.46
C THR A 142 -35.53 15.70 4.80
N ALA A 143 -36.79 16.00 4.74
CA ALA A 143 -37.60 16.36 5.92
C ALA A 143 -37.69 15.25 7.00
N PRO A 144 -37.86 13.97 6.69
CA PRO A 144 -37.88 12.94 7.76
C PRO A 144 -36.56 12.83 8.49
N VAL A 145 -35.45 13.10 7.81
CA VAL A 145 -34.09 13.03 8.36
C VAL A 145 -33.82 14.22 9.25
N GLU A 146 -34.13 15.42 8.79
CA GLU A 146 -34.03 16.65 9.59
C GLU A 146 -34.88 16.56 10.86
N LYS A 147 -36.08 15.97 10.73
CA LYS A 147 -36.95 15.71 11.87
C LYS A 147 -36.33 14.73 12.86
N LEU A 148 -35.68 13.67 12.39
CA LEU A 148 -35.01 12.68 13.24
C LEU A 148 -33.85 13.31 13.99
N PHE A 149 -33.04 14.16 13.35
CA PHE A 149 -31.96 14.88 14.03
C PHE A 149 -32.49 15.86 15.07
N SER A 150 -33.49 16.64 14.71
CA SER A 150 -34.13 17.58 15.66
C SER A 150 -34.74 16.86 16.86
N ASP A 151 -35.33 15.67 16.65
CA ASP A 151 -35.83 14.84 17.71
C ASP A 151 -34.72 14.33 18.64
N LEU A 152 -33.61 13.84 18.08
CA LEU A 152 -32.46 13.40 18.85
C LEU A 152 -31.84 14.53 19.68
N GLU A 153 -31.64 15.70 19.09
CA GLU A 153 -31.11 16.88 19.79
C GLU A 153 -32.04 17.30 20.96
N ASN A 154 -33.34 17.33 20.71
CA ASN A 154 -34.34 17.66 21.73
C ASN A 154 -34.34 16.65 22.89
N LYS A 155 -34.26 15.34 22.59
CA LYS A 155 -34.21 14.28 23.61
C LYS A 155 -32.93 14.39 24.45
N ILE A 156 -31.79 14.63 23.83
CA ILE A 156 -30.52 14.85 24.52
C ILE A 156 -30.62 16.07 25.47
N GLU A 157 -31.22 17.18 24.97
CA GLU A 157 -31.43 18.37 25.83
C GLU A 157 -32.36 18.10 27.01
N LEU A 158 -33.44 17.34 26.82
CA LEU A 158 -34.34 16.98 27.91
C LEU A 158 -33.61 16.16 28.98
N ILE A 159 -32.84 15.16 28.59
CA ILE A 159 -32.08 14.34 29.55
C ILE A 159 -31.04 15.20 30.29
N LYS A 160 -30.34 16.11 29.62
CA LYS A 160 -29.35 16.98 30.22
C LYS A 160 -29.96 18.01 31.20
N LYS A 161 -31.22 18.37 31.04
CA LYS A 161 -31.95 19.25 31.96
C LYS A 161 -32.40 18.55 33.23
N ASP A 162 -32.53 17.25 33.20
CA ASP A 162 -32.84 16.42 34.35
C ASP A 162 -31.58 16.15 35.16
N THR A 163 -31.40 16.95 36.21
CA THR A 163 -30.20 16.95 37.07
C THR A 163 -30.06 15.69 37.92
N ILE A 164 -31.13 14.96 38.16
CA ILE A 164 -31.13 13.75 39.00
C ILE A 164 -30.62 12.56 38.21
N ASN A 165 -31.12 12.37 37.00
CA ASN A 165 -30.74 11.25 36.15
C ASN A 165 -29.41 11.47 35.43
N TYR A 166 -29.02 12.73 35.18
CA TYR A 166 -27.76 13.08 34.52
C TYR A 166 -26.51 12.84 35.38
N SER A 167 -26.67 12.49 36.66
CA SER A 167 -25.54 12.09 37.52
C SER A 167 -25.05 10.67 37.29
N ASN A 168 -25.70 9.90 36.41
CA ASN A 168 -25.30 8.52 36.08
C ASN A 168 -24.20 8.47 35.03
N ASP A 169 -23.05 7.91 35.40
CA ASP A 169 -21.89 7.81 34.53
C ASP A 169 -22.15 7.01 33.23
N GLU A 170 -23.02 5.99 33.29
CA GLU A 170 -23.39 5.16 32.11
C GLU A 170 -24.22 5.99 31.12
N LEU A 171 -25.18 6.76 31.61
CA LEU A 171 -26.00 7.66 30.81
C LEU A 171 -25.15 8.73 30.12
N ASN A 172 -24.22 9.34 30.87
CA ASN A 172 -23.28 10.32 30.32
C ASN A 172 -22.40 9.74 29.21
N GLN A 173 -21.97 8.48 29.34
CA GLN A 173 -21.21 7.78 28.29
C GLN A 173 -22.08 7.56 27.05
N ILE A 174 -23.32 7.13 27.22
CA ILE A 174 -24.25 6.90 26.07
C ILE A 174 -24.48 8.21 25.32
N ILE A 175 -24.81 9.29 26.03
CA ILE A 175 -25.04 10.60 25.39
C ILE A 175 -23.79 11.08 24.68
N THR A 176 -22.61 10.96 25.29
CA THR A 176 -21.33 11.34 24.66
C THR A 176 -21.06 10.56 23.36
N ILE A 177 -21.40 9.26 23.33
CA ILE A 177 -21.27 8.45 22.12
C ILE A 177 -22.21 8.94 21.03
N ILE A 178 -23.47 9.21 21.37
CA ILE A 178 -24.48 9.68 20.41
C ILE A 178 -24.09 11.06 19.88
N GLU A 179 -23.74 12.01 20.71
CA GLU A 179 -23.33 13.37 20.31
C GLU A 179 -22.12 13.34 19.39
N LYS A 180 -21.13 12.53 19.73
CA LYS A 180 -19.93 12.37 18.89
C LYS A 180 -20.27 11.81 17.52
N ASP A 181 -21.12 10.80 17.45
CA ASP A 181 -21.53 10.21 16.17
C ASP A 181 -22.37 11.18 15.34
N LEU A 182 -23.24 11.96 15.99
CA LEU A 182 -24.01 13.02 15.33
C LEU A 182 -23.08 14.08 14.72
N ASP A 183 -22.10 14.58 15.48
CA ASP A 183 -21.16 15.59 15.00
C ASP A 183 -20.28 15.10 13.86
N GLU A 184 -19.79 13.87 13.94
CA GLU A 184 -18.92 13.28 12.91
C GLU A 184 -19.66 12.88 11.64
N GLU A 185 -20.89 12.38 11.75
CA GLU A 185 -21.62 11.70 10.66
C GLU A 185 -22.77 12.50 10.06
N GLN A 186 -23.30 13.56 10.73
CA GLN A 186 -24.39 14.37 10.20
C GLN A 186 -24.18 14.84 8.76
N LYS A 187 -22.94 15.16 8.39
CA LYS A 187 -22.54 15.55 7.04
C LYS A 187 -22.72 14.46 5.97
N PHE A 188 -22.84 13.19 6.39
CA PHE A 188 -23.04 12.08 5.45
C PHE A 188 -24.52 11.76 5.23
N TYR A 189 -25.38 12.21 6.11
CA TYR A 189 -26.76 11.80 6.19
C TYR A 189 -27.61 12.36 5.05
N ASN A 190 -27.42 13.61 4.65
CA ASN A 190 -28.22 14.32 3.64
C ASN A 190 -27.56 14.32 2.26
N LYS A 191 -26.94 13.22 1.85
CA LYS A 191 -26.31 13.15 0.54
C LYS A 191 -27.23 12.48 -0.45
N ASP A 192 -27.47 13.15 -1.57
CA ASP A 192 -28.11 12.54 -2.75
C ASP A 192 -27.25 11.41 -3.34
N TYR A 193 -25.92 11.50 -3.12
CA TYR A 193 -24.95 10.55 -3.64
C TYR A 193 -23.88 10.26 -2.61
N TYR A 194 -23.49 8.98 -2.48
CA TYR A 194 -22.34 8.55 -1.71
C TYR A 194 -21.16 8.28 -2.61
N THR A 195 -19.96 8.66 -2.18
CA THR A 195 -18.73 8.24 -2.82
C THR A 195 -18.25 6.91 -2.22
N PHE A 196 -17.40 6.18 -2.94
CA PHE A 196 -16.77 4.99 -2.39
C PHE A 196 -16.02 5.26 -1.07
N ASN A 197 -15.41 6.45 -0.94
CA ASN A 197 -14.74 6.86 0.29
C ASN A 197 -15.71 7.08 1.46
N ASP A 198 -16.93 7.54 1.19
CA ASP A 198 -17.95 7.66 2.23
C ASP A 198 -18.33 6.28 2.76
N ILE A 199 -18.61 5.32 1.88
CA ILE A 199 -18.95 3.94 2.23
C ILE A 199 -17.77 3.28 2.96
N LYS A 200 -16.55 3.48 2.48
CA LYS A 200 -15.34 2.96 3.10
C LYS A 200 -15.14 3.48 4.53
N LYS A 201 -15.48 4.73 4.82
CA LYS A 201 -15.43 5.29 6.18
C LYS A 201 -16.38 4.59 7.14
N ILE A 202 -17.57 4.19 6.69
CA ILE A 202 -18.52 3.41 7.48
C ILE A 202 -17.89 2.06 7.86
N VAL A 203 -17.37 1.35 6.87
CA VAL A 203 -16.85 -0.02 7.01
C VAL A 203 -15.59 -0.09 7.88
N TYR A 204 -14.69 0.88 7.75
CA TYR A 204 -13.38 0.86 8.43
C TYR A 204 -13.29 1.80 9.63
N ARG A 205 -14.40 2.31 10.14
CA ARG A 205 -14.38 3.10 11.37
C ARG A 205 -13.92 2.26 12.56
N LYS A 206 -13.25 2.89 13.52
CA LYS A 206 -12.68 2.22 14.69
C LYS A 206 -13.72 1.78 15.72
N SER A 207 -14.84 2.49 15.81
CA SER A 207 -15.92 2.20 16.77
C SER A 207 -17.27 2.37 16.10
N ASN A 208 -18.22 1.54 16.49
CA ASN A 208 -19.63 1.65 16.12
C ASN A 208 -20.39 2.09 17.36
N GLY A 209 -20.90 3.31 17.38
CA GLY A 209 -21.60 3.87 18.53
C GLY A 209 -22.73 2.98 19.04
N VAL A 210 -23.50 2.37 18.14
CA VAL A 210 -24.54 1.40 18.52
C VAL A 210 -23.95 0.22 19.29
N ASN A 211 -22.87 -0.39 18.80
CA ASN A 211 -22.21 -1.51 19.48
C ASN A 211 -21.62 -1.10 20.83
N ASP A 212 -21.12 0.11 20.94
CA ASP A 212 -20.58 0.63 22.21
C ASP A 212 -21.67 0.93 23.21
N ILE A 213 -22.80 1.49 22.78
CA ILE A 213 -24.02 1.65 23.61
C ILE A 213 -24.54 0.29 24.05
N MET A 214 -24.62 -0.70 23.15
CA MET A 214 -25.06 -2.06 23.48
C MET A 214 -24.16 -2.74 24.52
N LYS A 215 -22.88 -2.43 24.56
CA LYS A 215 -21.95 -2.92 25.60
C LYS A 215 -22.21 -2.24 26.94
N ILE A 216 -22.50 -0.95 26.96
CA ILE A 216 -22.81 -0.17 28.17
C ILE A 216 -24.14 -0.60 28.75
N THR A 217 -25.18 -0.63 27.92
CA THR A 217 -26.55 -1.01 28.33
C THR A 217 -26.71 -2.51 28.63
N GLY A 218 -25.68 -3.26 28.30
CA GLY A 218 -25.45 -4.61 28.78
C GLY A 218 -26.22 -5.69 28.12
N TYR A 219 -25.49 -6.40 27.34
CA TYR A 219 -25.55 -7.84 27.34
C TYR A 219 -25.34 -8.41 28.78
N SER A 220 -24.86 -7.61 29.73
CA SER A 220 -24.79 -7.96 31.13
C SER A 220 -26.03 -7.43 31.81
N MET A 221 -26.98 -8.25 31.96
CA MET A 221 -28.18 -8.24 32.74
C MET A 221 -28.08 -7.65 34.15
N SER A 222 -27.69 -6.42 34.29
CA SER A 222 -27.94 -5.67 35.50
C SER A 222 -29.31 -5.01 35.35
N TYR A 223 -30.22 -5.43 36.19
CA TYR A 223 -31.66 -5.19 36.17
C TYR A 223 -32.12 -3.72 36.24
N LYS A 224 -31.24 -2.78 36.04
CA LYS A 224 -31.56 -1.33 36.01
C LYS A 224 -31.37 -0.70 34.63
N THR A 225 -30.89 -1.44 33.67
CA THR A 225 -30.59 -0.92 32.35
C THR A 225 -31.63 -1.36 31.36
N ILE A 226 -32.04 -0.46 30.54
CA ILE A 226 -32.90 -0.51 29.38
C ILE A 226 -33.13 -1.94 28.91
N ALA A 227 -34.31 -2.50 29.22
CA ALA A 227 -34.76 -3.69 28.55
C ALA A 227 -34.99 -3.30 27.09
N LEU A 228 -33.94 -3.50 26.26
CA LEU A 228 -34.05 -3.31 24.83
C LEU A 228 -35.26 -4.13 24.36
N ASN A 229 -36.31 -3.44 23.92
CA ASN A 229 -37.48 -4.10 23.41
C ASN A 229 -37.15 -4.82 22.08
N ASN A 230 -38.03 -5.68 21.61
CA ASN A 230 -37.84 -6.45 20.39
C ASN A 230 -37.62 -5.53 19.15
N ASP A 231 -38.13 -4.33 19.17
CA ASP A 231 -38.00 -3.36 18.08
C ASP A 231 -36.57 -2.87 17.93
N ILE A 232 -35.89 -2.51 19.03
CA ILE A 232 -34.49 -2.10 19.02
C ILE A 232 -33.62 -3.23 18.47
N TRP A 233 -33.85 -4.49 18.90
CA TRP A 233 -33.13 -5.65 18.40
C TRP A 233 -33.33 -5.90 16.90
N SER A 234 -34.54 -5.65 16.39
CA SER A 234 -34.82 -5.75 14.96
C SER A 234 -33.97 -4.77 14.17
N TYR A 235 -33.92 -3.51 14.60
CA TYR A 235 -33.10 -2.48 13.94
C TYR A 235 -31.59 -2.74 14.08
N VAL A 236 -31.11 -3.22 15.23
CA VAL A 236 -29.71 -3.63 15.41
C VAL A 236 -29.32 -4.74 14.45
N ASN A 237 -30.20 -5.73 14.26
CA ASN A 237 -29.94 -6.81 13.30
C ASN A 237 -29.95 -6.31 11.85
N SER A 238 -30.85 -5.40 11.50
CA SER A 238 -30.89 -4.75 10.20
C SER A 238 -29.61 -3.95 9.94
N LEU A 239 -29.19 -3.13 10.90
CA LEU A 239 -27.95 -2.36 10.84
C LEU A 239 -26.73 -3.26 10.59
N ASN A 240 -26.62 -4.35 11.35
CA ASN A 240 -25.51 -5.30 11.20
C ASN A 240 -25.52 -6.00 9.83
N ASN A 241 -26.70 -6.23 9.24
CA ASN A 241 -26.81 -6.75 7.89
C ASN A 241 -26.30 -5.76 6.86
N TYR A 242 -26.74 -4.49 6.91
CA TYR A 242 -26.24 -3.46 6.01
C TYR A 242 -24.74 -3.24 6.14
N GLU A 243 -24.22 -3.20 7.37
CA GLU A 243 -22.77 -3.08 7.60
C GLU A 243 -22.00 -4.23 6.94
N ARG A 244 -22.48 -5.45 7.03
CA ARG A 244 -21.86 -6.63 6.41
C ARG A 244 -21.91 -6.59 4.89
N GLU A 245 -23.04 -6.17 4.30
CA GLU A 245 -23.18 -6.01 2.85
C GLU A 245 -22.25 -4.91 2.32
N LEU A 246 -22.19 -3.77 2.98
CA LEU A 246 -21.28 -2.68 2.63
C LEU A 246 -19.81 -3.10 2.78
N GLN A 247 -19.50 -3.88 3.83
CA GLN A 247 -18.16 -4.45 4.02
C GLN A 247 -17.80 -5.43 2.89
N TYR A 248 -18.73 -6.29 2.51
CA TYR A 248 -18.55 -7.20 1.38
C TYR A 248 -18.33 -6.42 0.08
N PHE A 249 -19.13 -5.39 -0.16
CA PHE A 249 -18.95 -4.50 -1.31
C PHE A 249 -17.57 -3.85 -1.32
N VAL A 250 -17.13 -3.21 -0.23
CA VAL A 250 -15.83 -2.54 -0.15
C VAL A 250 -14.67 -3.51 -0.36
N ASN A 251 -14.75 -4.72 0.20
CA ASN A 251 -13.70 -5.73 0.10
C ASN A 251 -13.64 -6.39 -1.29
N ASN A 252 -14.71 -6.38 -2.04
CA ASN A 252 -14.83 -7.03 -3.34
C ASN A 252 -15.13 -6.06 -4.49
N CYS A 253 -15.00 -4.76 -4.28
CA CYS A 253 -15.33 -3.73 -5.28
C CYS A 253 -14.64 -3.95 -6.63
N TYR A 254 -13.41 -4.54 -6.64
CA TYR A 254 -12.69 -4.89 -7.86
C TYR A 254 -13.36 -6.03 -8.67
N LYS A 255 -14.27 -6.81 -8.06
CA LYS A 255 -15.05 -7.87 -8.74
C LYS A 255 -16.35 -7.33 -9.35
N TYR A 256 -16.84 -6.22 -8.83
CA TYR A 256 -17.96 -5.50 -9.44
C TYR A 256 -17.38 -4.81 -10.66
N ASN A 257 -17.56 -5.43 -11.82
CA ASN A 257 -17.04 -4.96 -13.11
C ASN A 257 -17.18 -3.43 -13.22
N TYR A 258 -16.13 -2.80 -13.76
CA TYR A 258 -15.99 -1.37 -14.02
C TYR A 258 -17.09 -0.75 -14.91
N TYR A 259 -18.14 -1.48 -15.22
CA TYR A 259 -19.27 -0.99 -15.96
C TYR A 259 -20.30 -0.45 -15.00
N TYR A 260 -20.76 0.76 -15.26
CA TYR A 260 -21.88 1.38 -14.62
C TYR A 260 -23.07 0.41 -14.64
N ASP A 261 -23.46 -0.06 -13.47
CA ASP A 261 -24.66 -0.86 -13.25
C ASP A 261 -25.57 -0.05 -12.34
N TYR A 262 -26.45 0.71 -12.95
CA TYR A 262 -27.36 1.62 -12.25
C TYR A 262 -28.10 0.95 -11.08
N ASN A 263 -28.59 -0.28 -11.28
CA ASN A 263 -29.34 -0.98 -10.24
C ASN A 263 -28.48 -1.36 -9.03
N LYS A 264 -27.23 -1.72 -9.26
CA LYS A 264 -26.28 -2.01 -8.16
C LYS A 264 -25.83 -0.76 -7.44
N ASP A 265 -25.58 0.29 -8.18
CA ASP A 265 -25.14 1.56 -7.62
C ASP A 265 -26.25 2.20 -6.78
N GLU A 266 -27.48 2.14 -7.26
CA GLU A 266 -28.68 2.51 -6.52
C GLU A 266 -28.86 1.67 -5.25
N SER A 267 -28.71 0.35 -5.35
CA SER A 267 -28.81 -0.56 -4.21
C SER A 267 -27.78 -0.23 -3.13
N ILE A 268 -26.53 0.04 -3.51
CA ILE A 268 -25.46 0.42 -2.56
C ILE A 268 -25.73 1.78 -1.93
N GLY A 269 -26.18 2.75 -2.71
CA GLY A 269 -26.58 4.07 -2.22
C GLY A 269 -27.70 3.96 -1.19
N ASN A 270 -28.74 3.23 -1.50
CA ASN A 270 -29.90 3.02 -0.62
C ASN A 270 -29.54 2.25 0.63
N GLN A 271 -28.71 1.20 0.54
CA GLN A 271 -28.22 0.46 1.72
C GLN A 271 -27.39 1.35 2.64
N THR A 272 -26.58 2.27 2.06
CA THR A 272 -25.80 3.22 2.83
C THR A 272 -26.71 4.21 3.57
N ALA A 273 -27.72 4.72 2.91
CA ALA A 273 -28.70 5.59 3.52
C ALA A 273 -29.48 4.90 4.63
N GLN A 274 -29.97 3.69 4.38
CA GLN A 274 -30.71 2.90 5.36
C GLN A 274 -29.86 2.54 6.58
N TYR A 275 -28.57 2.27 6.38
CA TYR A 275 -27.62 2.07 7.47
C TYR A 275 -27.58 3.28 8.41
N PHE A 276 -27.49 4.51 7.87
CA PHE A 276 -27.51 5.71 8.70
C PHE A 276 -28.86 5.90 9.37
N TYR A 277 -29.96 5.73 8.64
CA TYR A 277 -31.30 5.85 9.18
C TYR A 277 -31.52 4.91 10.38
N ASP A 278 -31.26 3.63 10.21
CA ASP A 278 -31.43 2.62 11.27
C ASP A 278 -30.54 2.94 12.49
N LYS A 279 -29.32 3.41 12.26
CA LYS A 279 -28.40 3.79 13.32
C LYS A 279 -28.97 4.92 14.18
N TYR A 280 -29.44 6.00 13.56
CA TYR A 280 -29.98 7.15 14.28
C TYR A 280 -31.35 6.86 14.87
N TYR A 281 -32.13 6.03 14.23
CA TYR A 281 -33.39 5.56 14.78
C TYR A 281 -33.18 4.70 16.04
N ILE A 282 -32.18 3.82 16.06
CA ILE A 282 -31.77 3.11 17.28
C ILE A 282 -31.41 4.10 18.38
N TYR A 283 -30.66 5.14 18.09
CA TYR A 283 -30.35 6.17 19.11
C TYR A 283 -31.61 6.85 19.63
N SER A 284 -32.55 7.19 18.78
CA SER A 284 -33.83 7.76 19.21
C SER A 284 -34.58 6.84 20.15
N LEU A 285 -34.69 5.54 19.81
CA LEU A 285 -35.34 4.54 20.65
C LEU A 285 -34.62 4.34 21.99
N VAL A 286 -33.30 4.34 22.01
CA VAL A 286 -32.49 4.26 23.25
C VAL A 286 -32.77 5.45 24.15
N LEU A 287 -32.82 6.66 23.59
CA LEU A 287 -33.11 7.87 24.35
C LEU A 287 -34.54 7.88 24.89
N ASP A 288 -35.52 7.36 24.15
CA ASP A 288 -36.90 7.22 24.61
C ASP A 288 -37.01 6.29 25.83
N GLU A 289 -36.28 5.17 25.83
CA GLU A 289 -36.26 4.27 26.99
C GLU A 289 -35.55 4.91 28.19
N LEU A 290 -34.51 5.70 27.98
CA LEU A 290 -33.81 6.43 29.04
C LEU A 290 -34.72 7.51 29.70
N ILE A 291 -35.51 8.22 28.91
CA ILE A 291 -36.48 9.21 29.41
C ILE A 291 -37.57 8.53 30.25
N LYS A 292 -38.13 7.39 29.77
CA LYS A 292 -39.16 6.64 30.49
C LYS A 292 -38.66 6.11 31.84
N VAL A 293 -37.41 5.67 31.92
CA VAL A 293 -36.84 5.20 33.19
C VAL A 293 -36.74 6.36 34.22
N GLY A 294 -36.46 7.58 33.75
CA GLY A 294 -36.43 8.76 34.60
C GLY A 294 -37.80 9.16 35.15
N GLU A 295 -38.90 8.93 34.42
CA GLU A 295 -40.27 9.24 34.84
C GLU A 295 -40.85 8.23 35.84
N VAL A 296 -40.28 7.04 35.99
CA VAL A 296 -40.80 5.96 36.87
C VAL A 296 -40.20 6.09 38.30
N ASP A 297 -39.11 6.81 38.48
CA ASP A 297 -38.45 7.00 39.77
C ASP A 297 -38.94 8.27 40.55
N GLU A 298 -39.99 8.98 40.03
CA GLU A 298 -40.76 9.99 40.75
C GLU A 298 -42.02 9.36 41.41
#